data_54bb47b4baae8e78795b4a2a98ae157b
#
_entry.id   54bb47b4baae8e78795b4a2a98ae157b
#
_cell.length_a   1.000
_cell.length_b   1.000
_cell.length_c   1.000
_cell.angle_alpha   90.00
_cell.angle_beta   90.00
_cell.angle_gamma   90.00
#
_symmetry.space_group_name_H-M   'P 1'
#
loop_
_entity.id
_entity.type
_entity.pdbx_description
1 polymer ?
#
loop_
_entity_poly.entity_id
_entity_poly.type
_entity_poly.pdbx_seq_one_letter_code
_entity_poly.pdbx_strand_id
1 'polypeptide(L)'
;KVCAAIAVGGSDWIDFTEPIMNLVLTNLSKDAIVIDRLVIGGYTAPAMVLLDDDLLSRAAQLGSNMVNALLNKQNAQYQGPKGVCPGCHCNVIVPQNGLDVTCAFCKSRGKISIKNDALVIDWDKQSVETHRFTKQGEVDHQADIASAHRRAFEGKDKIRERKEKYLAFEPVVKP
;
A
#
# COMPACT_ATOMS: atom_id res chain seq x y z
N LYS A 1 -6.45 -1.43 -15.15
CA LYS A 1 -7.11 -0.15 -14.82
C LYS A 1 -6.04 0.84 -14.37
N VAL A 2 -6.22 2.14 -14.73
CA VAL A 2 -5.35 3.23 -14.30
C VAL A 2 -6.06 3.98 -13.18
N CYS A 3 -5.36 4.34 -12.11
CA CYS A 3 -5.92 5.06 -10.98
C CYS A 3 -4.90 6.08 -10.42
N ALA A 4 -5.43 7.12 -9.83
CA ALA A 4 -4.70 8.09 -9.01
C ALA A 4 -5.55 8.50 -7.83
N ALA A 5 -4.97 9.21 -6.87
CA ALA A 5 -5.67 9.64 -5.69
C ALA A 5 -5.29 11.06 -5.28
N ILE A 6 -6.27 11.82 -4.83
CA ILE A 6 -6.10 13.10 -4.17
C ILE A 6 -6.77 13.04 -2.80
N ALA A 7 -6.06 13.44 -1.76
CA ALA A 7 -6.60 13.62 -0.42
C ALA A 7 -6.20 14.96 0.16
N VAL A 8 -7.15 15.60 0.81
CA VAL A 8 -6.97 16.87 1.53
C VAL A 8 -7.30 16.67 2.99
N GLY A 9 -6.36 16.98 3.87
CA GLY A 9 -6.54 16.91 5.32
C GLY A 9 -6.48 18.30 5.98
N GLY A 10 -7.18 18.43 7.12
CA GLY A 10 -7.22 19.67 7.88
C GLY A 10 -5.95 19.96 8.69
N SER A 11 -5.07 18.97 8.85
CA SER A 11 -3.81 19.12 9.59
C SER A 11 -2.69 18.35 8.90
N ASP A 12 -1.50 18.40 9.46
CA ASP A 12 -0.33 17.59 9.08
C ASP A 12 -0.46 16.10 9.49
N TRP A 13 -1.47 15.76 10.26
CA TRP A 13 -1.70 14.41 10.77
C TRP A 13 -2.37 13.49 9.75
N ILE A 14 -1.78 13.40 8.57
CA ILE A 14 -2.32 12.68 7.40
C ILE A 14 -1.41 11.56 6.89
N ASP A 15 -0.36 11.22 7.60
CA ASP A 15 0.67 10.26 7.16
C ASP A 15 0.10 8.88 6.79
N PHE A 16 -0.98 8.46 7.45
CA PHE A 16 -1.65 7.19 7.15
C PHE A 16 -2.64 7.27 5.97
N THR A 17 -3.00 8.47 5.53
CA THR A 17 -3.96 8.63 4.43
C THR A 17 -3.43 8.02 3.14
N GLU A 18 -2.16 8.29 2.81
CA GLU A 18 -1.54 7.78 1.60
C GLU A 18 -1.47 6.25 1.55
N PRO A 19 -0.96 5.52 2.56
CA PRO A 19 -0.93 4.07 2.55
C PRO A 19 -2.34 3.45 2.55
N ILE A 20 -3.33 4.06 3.23
CA ILE A 20 -4.71 3.58 3.22
C ILE A 20 -5.34 3.74 1.82
N MET A 21 -5.16 4.90 1.18
CA MET A 21 -5.62 5.12 -0.19
C MET A 21 -4.98 4.14 -1.16
N ASN A 22 -3.68 3.90 -1.02
CA ASN A 22 -2.97 2.93 -1.84
C ASN A 22 -3.53 1.51 -1.67
N LEU A 23 -3.86 1.11 -0.43
CA LEU A 23 -4.53 -0.15 -0.14
C LEU A 23 -5.86 -0.28 -0.88
N VAL A 24 -6.69 0.77 -0.85
CA VAL A 24 -7.96 0.79 -1.55
C VAL A 24 -7.76 0.68 -3.06
N LEU A 25 -6.90 1.51 -3.65
CA LEU A 25 -6.67 1.56 -5.09
C LEU A 25 -6.13 0.23 -5.65
N THR A 26 -5.17 -0.39 -4.98
CA THR A 26 -4.59 -1.67 -5.42
C THR A 26 -5.53 -2.86 -5.26
N ASN A 27 -6.48 -2.81 -4.31
CA ASN A 27 -7.48 -3.86 -4.13
C ASN A 27 -8.74 -3.69 -5.00
N LEU A 28 -8.97 -2.51 -5.59
CA LEU A 28 -10.09 -2.27 -6.50
C LEU A 28 -10.01 -3.10 -7.80
N SER A 29 -8.80 -3.51 -8.18
CA SER A 29 -8.59 -4.33 -9.38
C SER A 29 -7.20 -4.98 -9.34
N LYS A 30 -7.14 -6.26 -9.72
CA LYS A 30 -5.89 -7.02 -9.86
C LYS A 30 -4.86 -6.38 -10.82
N ASP A 31 -5.33 -5.59 -11.79
CA ASP A 31 -4.49 -4.90 -12.77
C ASP A 31 -4.52 -3.38 -12.56
N ALA A 32 -4.69 -2.92 -11.33
CA ALA A 32 -4.66 -1.51 -11.02
C ALA A 32 -3.22 -0.96 -11.13
N ILE A 33 -3.04 0.05 -11.96
CA ILE A 33 -1.79 0.79 -12.11
C ILE A 33 -2.01 2.13 -11.42
N VAL A 34 -1.38 2.35 -10.29
CA VAL A 34 -1.37 3.65 -9.60
C VAL A 34 -0.40 4.57 -10.33
N ILE A 35 -0.90 5.65 -10.91
CA ILE A 35 -0.11 6.59 -11.71
C ILE A 35 0.44 7.71 -10.85
N ASP A 36 -0.37 8.23 -9.96
CA ASP A 36 0.00 9.42 -9.21
C ASP A 36 -0.80 9.53 -7.92
N ARG A 37 -0.27 10.28 -6.95
CA ARG A 37 -0.93 10.61 -5.69
C ARG A 37 -0.61 12.03 -5.28
N LEU A 38 -1.58 12.69 -4.68
CA LEU A 38 -1.46 14.00 -4.08
C LEU A 38 -2.14 13.95 -2.70
N VAL A 39 -1.35 13.97 -1.65
CA VAL A 39 -1.81 14.00 -0.26
C VAL A 39 -1.30 15.28 0.38
N ILE A 40 -2.19 16.09 0.89
CA ILE A 40 -1.92 17.43 1.39
C ILE A 40 -2.64 17.68 2.71
N GLY A 41 -1.94 18.26 3.66
CA GLY A 41 -2.46 18.66 4.97
C GLY A 41 -2.47 20.18 5.16
N GLY A 42 -3.06 20.64 6.26
CA GLY A 42 -3.07 22.05 6.64
C GLY A 42 -4.23 22.88 6.08
N TYR A 43 -5.19 22.27 5.38
CA TYR A 43 -6.34 22.97 4.78
C TYR A 43 -7.61 22.71 5.59
N THR A 44 -7.80 23.48 6.66
CA THR A 44 -8.89 23.28 7.65
C THR A 44 -10.22 23.91 7.25
N ALA A 45 -10.20 24.94 6.39
CA ALA A 45 -11.40 25.63 5.97
C ALA A 45 -11.87 25.18 4.58
N PRO A 46 -13.18 25.17 4.32
CA PRO A 46 -13.72 24.89 2.99
C PRO A 46 -13.10 25.81 1.93
N ALA A 47 -12.76 25.24 0.78
CA ALA A 47 -12.17 25.93 -0.36
C ALA A 47 -10.79 26.59 -0.12
N MET A 48 -10.17 26.42 1.05
CA MET A 48 -8.88 27.01 1.37
C MET A 48 -7.79 26.57 0.37
N VAL A 49 -7.87 25.39 -0.20
CA VAL A 49 -6.98 24.89 -1.27
C VAL A 49 -6.94 25.80 -2.50
N LEU A 50 -7.98 26.60 -2.74
CA LEU A 50 -8.03 27.52 -3.88
C LEU A 50 -7.11 28.75 -3.72
N LEU A 51 -6.51 28.93 -2.56
CA LEU A 51 -5.53 29.98 -2.29
C LEU A 51 -4.09 29.55 -2.63
N ASP A 52 -3.89 28.30 -3.06
CA ASP A 52 -2.57 27.72 -3.31
C ASP A 52 -2.45 27.36 -4.80
N ASP A 53 -1.87 28.26 -5.59
CA ASP A 53 -1.71 28.09 -7.04
C ASP A 53 -0.77 26.93 -7.40
N ASP A 54 0.25 26.65 -6.59
CA ASP A 54 1.18 25.53 -6.80
C ASP A 54 0.45 24.21 -6.61
N LEU A 55 -0.39 24.13 -5.60
CA LEU A 55 -1.22 22.96 -5.33
C LEU A 55 -2.23 22.72 -6.45
N LEU A 56 -2.91 23.76 -6.93
CA LEU A 56 -3.83 23.67 -8.07
C LEU A 56 -3.12 23.21 -9.33
N SER A 57 -1.94 23.74 -9.59
CA SER A 57 -1.08 23.32 -10.72
C SER A 57 -0.68 21.84 -10.58
N ARG A 58 -0.30 21.41 -9.38
CA ARG A 58 0.04 20.00 -9.10
C ARG A 58 -1.16 19.06 -9.29
N ALA A 59 -2.34 19.48 -8.89
CA ALA A 59 -3.58 18.71 -9.09
C ALA A 59 -3.92 18.59 -10.59
N ALA A 60 -3.76 19.67 -11.36
CA ALA A 60 -3.94 19.66 -12.82
C ALA A 60 -2.93 18.73 -13.50
N GLN A 61 -1.66 18.73 -13.04
CA GLN A 61 -0.63 17.81 -13.54
C GLN A 61 -1.03 16.33 -13.26
N LEU A 62 -1.57 16.01 -12.08
CA LEU A 62 -2.07 14.68 -11.78
C LEU A 62 -3.17 14.26 -12.75
N GLY A 63 -4.10 15.16 -13.06
CA GLY A 63 -5.13 14.92 -14.08
C GLY A 63 -4.53 14.63 -15.46
N SER A 64 -3.53 15.41 -15.88
CA SER A 64 -2.81 15.19 -17.13
C SER A 64 -2.07 13.86 -17.16
N ASN A 65 -1.41 13.47 -16.07
CA ASN A 65 -0.75 12.18 -15.93
C ASN A 65 -1.76 11.01 -16.09
N MET A 66 -2.95 11.16 -15.53
CA MET A 66 -4.03 10.17 -15.67
C MET A 66 -4.50 10.03 -17.12
N VAL A 67 -4.74 11.13 -17.81
CA VAL A 67 -5.15 11.12 -19.23
C VAL A 67 -4.08 10.45 -20.10
N ASN A 68 -2.81 10.83 -19.92
CA ASN A 68 -1.69 10.26 -20.66
C ASN A 68 -1.57 8.75 -20.42
N ALA A 69 -1.74 8.29 -19.17
CA ALA A 69 -1.71 6.87 -18.82
C ALA A 69 -2.92 6.08 -19.39
N LEU A 70 -4.08 6.70 -19.51
CA LEU A 70 -5.26 6.09 -20.15
C LEU A 70 -5.06 5.90 -21.64
N LEU A 71 -4.47 6.88 -22.32
CA LEU A 71 -4.18 6.84 -23.75
C LEU A 71 -3.04 5.88 -24.09
N ASN A 72 -2.03 5.74 -23.20
CA ASN A 72 -0.81 4.96 -23.41
C ASN A 72 -0.61 3.91 -22.31
N LYS A 73 -1.60 3.08 -22.08
CA LYS A 73 -1.64 2.13 -20.94
C LYS A 73 -0.42 1.22 -20.83
N GLN A 74 0.17 0.82 -21.96
CA GLN A 74 1.33 -0.07 -21.99
C GLN A 74 2.61 0.58 -21.44
N ASN A 75 2.68 1.91 -21.50
CA ASN A 75 3.83 2.71 -21.07
C ASN A 75 3.51 3.54 -19.81
N ALA A 76 2.37 3.26 -19.16
CA ALA A 76 1.96 3.98 -17.97
C ALA A 76 2.95 3.72 -16.83
N GLN A 77 3.55 4.80 -16.31
CA GLN A 77 4.51 4.76 -15.21
C GLN A 77 4.06 5.67 -14.08
N TYR A 78 4.48 5.34 -12.88
CA TYR A 78 4.23 6.15 -11.70
C TYR A 78 4.93 7.51 -11.79
N GLN A 79 4.17 8.59 -11.55
CA GLN A 79 4.59 9.98 -11.60
C GLN A 79 4.51 10.69 -10.24
N GLY A 80 4.13 9.95 -9.20
CA GLY A 80 3.92 10.50 -7.85
C GLY A 80 5.22 10.77 -7.08
N PRO A 81 5.11 11.01 -5.76
CA PRO A 81 6.24 11.33 -4.89
C PRO A 81 7.37 10.30 -4.98
N LYS A 82 8.62 10.79 -4.97
CA LYS A 82 9.83 9.94 -4.94
C LYS A 82 10.00 9.27 -3.57
N GLY A 83 10.85 8.24 -3.50
CA GLY A 83 11.19 7.56 -2.25
C GLY A 83 10.17 6.53 -1.77
N VAL A 84 9.16 6.22 -2.58
CA VAL A 84 8.17 5.18 -2.30
C VAL A 84 8.63 3.80 -2.78
N CYS A 85 7.96 2.74 -2.32
CA CYS A 85 8.21 1.39 -2.81
C CYS A 85 8.00 1.31 -4.33
N PRO A 86 8.97 0.83 -5.11
CA PRO A 86 8.86 0.80 -6.57
C PRO A 86 7.81 -0.22 -7.08
N GLY A 87 7.42 -1.20 -6.25
CA GLY A 87 6.42 -2.20 -6.63
C GLY A 87 4.98 -1.72 -6.48
N CYS A 88 4.64 -1.15 -5.33
CA CYS A 88 3.26 -0.73 -5.03
C CYS A 88 3.12 0.74 -4.66
N HIS A 89 4.20 1.50 -4.70
CA HIS A 89 4.27 2.93 -4.41
C HIS A 89 3.86 3.34 -2.98
N CYS A 90 3.79 2.39 -2.04
CA CYS A 90 3.56 2.69 -0.63
C CYS A 90 4.78 3.41 -0.03
N ASN A 91 4.54 4.41 0.80
CA ASN A 91 5.57 5.21 1.47
C ASN A 91 5.94 4.70 2.87
N VAL A 92 5.30 3.63 3.35
CA VAL A 92 5.55 3.05 4.68
C VAL A 92 6.41 1.80 4.56
N ILE A 93 7.47 1.75 5.35
CA ILE A 93 8.35 0.60 5.49
C ILE A 93 8.28 0.02 6.90
N VAL A 94 8.50 -1.27 7.02
CA VAL A 94 8.61 -1.99 8.30
C VAL A 94 10.04 -2.41 8.50
N PRO A 95 10.75 -1.86 9.50
CA PRO A 95 12.08 -2.36 9.87
C PRO A 95 12.03 -3.84 10.24
N GLN A 96 13.06 -4.55 9.85
CA GLN A 96 13.29 -5.93 10.20
C GLN A 96 14.55 -6.03 11.08
N ASN A 97 15.39 -7.02 10.89
CA ASN A 97 16.65 -7.13 11.62
C ASN A 97 17.74 -6.25 10.99
N GLY A 98 18.43 -5.46 11.82
CA GLY A 98 19.51 -4.59 11.36
C GLY A 98 19.02 -3.51 10.40
N LEU A 99 19.58 -3.46 9.19
CA LEU A 99 19.21 -2.50 8.14
C LEU A 99 18.19 -3.04 7.15
N ASP A 100 17.69 -4.24 7.34
CA ASP A 100 16.71 -4.84 6.46
C ASP A 100 15.32 -4.23 6.69
N VAL A 101 14.60 -4.01 5.61
CA VAL A 101 13.24 -3.46 5.63
C VAL A 101 12.33 -4.21 4.67
N THR A 102 11.04 -4.15 4.95
CA THR A 102 10.01 -4.57 4.00
C THR A 102 9.03 -3.45 3.76
N CYS A 103 8.50 -3.38 2.55
CA CYS A 103 7.33 -2.54 2.30
C CYS A 103 6.18 -3.02 3.19
N ALA A 104 5.55 -2.10 3.93
CA ALA A 104 4.42 -2.44 4.82
C ALA A 104 3.28 -3.12 4.07
N PHE A 105 3.14 -2.83 2.81
CA PHE A 105 1.99 -3.18 1.99
C PHE A 105 2.23 -4.42 1.12
N CYS A 106 3.16 -4.36 0.16
CA CYS A 106 3.38 -5.45 -0.80
C CYS A 106 4.44 -6.46 -0.37
N LYS A 107 5.13 -6.19 0.75
CA LYS A 107 6.21 -7.03 1.31
C LYS A 107 7.47 -7.13 0.44
N SER A 108 7.63 -6.25 -0.56
CA SER A 108 8.93 -6.12 -1.22
C SER A 108 10.02 -5.83 -0.19
N ARG A 109 11.17 -6.48 -0.35
CA ARG A 109 12.29 -6.40 0.58
C ARG A 109 13.31 -5.36 0.12
N GLY A 110 14.00 -4.76 1.06
CA GLY A 110 15.07 -3.82 0.78
C GLY A 110 16.02 -3.68 1.96
N LYS A 111 17.04 -2.88 1.76
CA LYS A 111 18.02 -2.54 2.80
C LYS A 111 18.20 -1.03 2.87
N ILE A 112 18.11 -0.47 4.07
CA ILE A 112 18.38 0.95 4.31
C ILE A 112 19.87 1.21 4.28
N SER A 113 20.24 2.30 3.65
CA SER A 113 21.59 2.89 3.69
C SER A 113 21.50 4.42 3.73
N ILE A 114 22.58 5.06 4.12
CA ILE A 114 22.73 6.52 4.04
C ILE A 114 23.73 6.81 2.93
N LYS A 115 23.31 7.60 1.94
CA LYS A 115 24.15 8.04 0.82
C LYS A 115 23.98 9.55 0.66
N ASN A 116 25.08 10.30 0.74
CA ASN A 116 25.08 11.77 0.62
C ASN A 116 24.06 12.45 1.56
N ASP A 117 24.08 12.06 2.85
CA ASP A 117 23.20 12.53 3.92
C ASP A 117 21.69 12.28 3.68
N ALA A 118 21.36 11.42 2.73
CA ALA A 118 20.00 11.01 2.46
C ALA A 118 19.78 9.53 2.78
N LEU A 119 18.61 9.21 3.32
CA LEU A 119 18.17 7.83 3.50
C LEU A 119 17.81 7.24 2.15
N VAL A 120 18.44 6.12 1.82
CA VAL A 120 18.20 5.38 0.57
C VAL A 120 17.80 3.95 0.91
N ILE A 121 16.85 3.42 0.17
CA ILE A 121 16.47 2.00 0.24
C ILE A 121 16.89 1.32 -1.05
N ASP A 122 17.83 0.40 -0.91
CA ASP A 122 18.22 -0.50 -2.00
C ASP A 122 17.23 -1.67 -2.03
N TRP A 123 16.26 -1.60 -2.95
CA TRP A 123 15.21 -2.61 -3.08
C TRP A 123 15.70 -3.87 -3.79
N ASP A 124 15.34 -5.04 -3.25
CA ASP A 124 15.54 -6.34 -3.90
C ASP A 124 14.66 -6.44 -5.15
N LYS A 125 15.27 -6.42 -6.31
CA LYS A 125 14.60 -6.42 -7.62
C LYS A 125 13.63 -7.59 -7.77
N GLN A 126 14.04 -8.80 -7.39
CA GLN A 126 13.18 -9.98 -7.47
C GLN A 126 11.93 -9.82 -6.61
N SER A 127 12.08 -9.35 -5.37
CA SER A 127 10.95 -9.16 -4.46
C SER A 127 10.00 -8.06 -4.94
N VAL A 128 10.52 -7.05 -5.69
CA VAL A 128 9.70 -6.02 -6.33
C VAL A 128 8.95 -6.56 -7.54
N GLU A 129 9.55 -7.43 -8.33
CA GLU A 129 8.93 -8.02 -9.52
C GLU A 129 7.89 -9.10 -9.19
N THR A 130 8.00 -9.73 -8.01
CA THR A 130 7.11 -10.84 -7.58
C THR A 130 6.29 -10.50 -6.34
N HIS A 131 6.11 -9.21 -6.03
CA HIS A 131 5.39 -8.81 -4.83
C HIS A 131 3.91 -9.21 -4.85
N ARG A 132 3.26 -9.17 -3.68
CA ARG A 132 1.88 -9.65 -3.43
C ARG A 132 0.83 -9.25 -4.49
N PHE A 133 0.94 -8.08 -5.13
CA PHE A 133 -0.05 -7.58 -6.09
C PHE A 133 0.31 -7.88 -7.56
N THR A 134 1.32 -8.69 -7.81
CA THR A 134 1.64 -9.22 -9.13
C THR A 134 0.92 -10.54 -9.38
N LYS A 135 0.90 -10.99 -10.63
CA LYS A 135 0.35 -12.32 -10.98
C LYS A 135 1.05 -13.45 -10.24
N GLN A 136 2.39 -13.37 -10.09
CA GLN A 136 3.15 -14.36 -9.33
C GLN A 136 2.79 -14.30 -7.85
N GLY A 137 2.73 -13.10 -7.26
CA GLY A 137 2.34 -12.92 -5.86
C GLY A 137 0.92 -13.41 -5.56
N GLU A 138 0.01 -13.37 -6.52
CA GLU A 138 -1.32 -13.99 -6.38
C GLU A 138 -1.24 -15.52 -6.31
N VAL A 139 -0.45 -16.14 -7.19
CA VAL A 139 -0.23 -17.61 -7.19
C VAL A 139 0.37 -18.03 -5.84
N ASP A 140 1.39 -17.34 -5.37
CA ASP A 140 2.05 -17.62 -4.10
C ASP A 140 1.07 -17.47 -2.92
N HIS A 141 0.23 -16.44 -2.95
CA HIS A 141 -0.79 -16.22 -1.91
C HIS A 141 -1.86 -17.32 -1.89
N GLN A 142 -2.31 -17.82 -3.05
CA GLN A 142 -3.23 -18.95 -3.10
C GLN A 142 -2.59 -20.24 -2.56
N ALA A 143 -1.31 -20.46 -2.82
CA ALA A 143 -0.56 -21.57 -2.24
C ALA A 143 -0.45 -21.46 -0.71
N ASP A 144 -0.21 -20.25 -0.17
CA ASP A 144 -0.19 -19.98 1.28
C ASP A 144 -1.55 -20.27 1.93
N ILE A 145 -2.64 -19.85 1.30
CA ILE A 145 -4.01 -20.14 1.77
C ILE A 145 -4.25 -21.65 1.81
N ALA A 146 -3.93 -22.35 0.73
CA ALA A 146 -4.09 -23.81 0.66
C ALA A 146 -3.26 -24.52 1.74
N SER A 147 -2.03 -24.07 1.98
CA SER A 147 -1.16 -24.58 3.05
C SER A 147 -1.74 -24.33 4.44
N ALA A 148 -2.28 -23.12 4.68
CA ALA A 148 -2.92 -22.78 5.95
C ALA A 148 -4.15 -23.65 6.23
N HIS A 149 -5.00 -23.87 5.22
CA HIS A 149 -6.17 -24.74 5.33
C HIS A 149 -5.76 -26.20 5.63
N ARG A 150 -4.71 -26.70 4.98
CA ARG A 150 -4.18 -28.05 5.27
C ARG A 150 -3.74 -28.17 6.73
N ARG A 151 -2.92 -27.24 7.23
CA ARG A 151 -2.49 -27.22 8.64
C ARG A 151 -3.68 -27.14 9.62
N ALA A 152 -4.69 -26.34 9.29
CA ALA A 152 -5.90 -26.25 10.11
C ALA A 152 -6.68 -27.57 10.13
N PHE A 153 -6.78 -28.24 8.99
CA PHE A 153 -7.44 -29.54 8.88
C PHE A 153 -6.68 -30.64 9.65
N GLU A 154 -5.36 -30.70 9.49
CA GLU A 154 -4.50 -31.63 10.24
C GLU A 154 -4.56 -31.38 11.75
N GLY A 155 -4.65 -30.12 12.16
CA GLY A 155 -4.76 -29.71 13.56
C GLY A 155 -6.18 -29.65 14.13
N LYS A 156 -7.21 -30.08 13.40
CA LYS A 156 -8.63 -29.86 13.75
C LYS A 156 -9.04 -30.33 15.17
N ASP A 157 -8.52 -31.47 15.60
CA ASP A 157 -8.88 -32.03 16.94
C ASP A 157 -8.29 -31.19 18.06
N LYS A 158 -7.03 -30.74 17.91
CA LYS A 158 -6.38 -29.82 18.85
C LYS A 158 -7.05 -28.44 18.86
N ILE A 159 -7.51 -27.98 17.69
CA ILE A 159 -8.26 -26.72 17.58
C ILE A 159 -9.58 -26.86 18.33
N ARG A 160 -10.32 -27.97 18.15
CA ARG A 160 -11.58 -28.24 18.82
C ARG A 160 -11.41 -28.27 20.34
N GLU A 161 -10.48 -29.07 20.88
CA GLU A 161 -10.16 -29.13 22.30
C GLU A 161 -9.86 -27.74 22.89
N ARG A 162 -9.00 -26.96 22.20
CA ARG A 162 -8.63 -25.63 22.66
C ARG A 162 -9.78 -24.63 22.59
N LYS A 163 -10.66 -24.77 21.61
CA LYS A 163 -11.82 -23.89 21.43
C LYS A 163 -12.85 -24.05 22.53
N GLU A 164 -13.04 -25.28 23.09
CA GLU A 164 -14.03 -25.56 24.10
C GLU A 164 -13.94 -24.63 25.31
N LYS A 165 -12.73 -24.35 25.79
CA LYS A 165 -12.53 -23.42 26.91
C LYS A 165 -12.92 -21.97 26.60
N TYR A 166 -12.94 -21.56 25.32
CA TYR A 166 -13.38 -20.22 24.91
C TYR A 166 -14.89 -20.14 24.68
N LEU A 167 -15.56 -21.25 24.41
CA LEU A 167 -17.01 -21.33 24.31
C LEU A 167 -17.73 -21.12 25.66
N ALA A 168 -17.00 -21.27 26.76
CA ALA A 168 -17.51 -21.02 28.11
C ALA A 168 -17.58 -19.51 28.46
N PHE A 169 -16.94 -18.63 27.67
CA PHE A 169 -17.01 -17.19 27.90
C PHE A 169 -18.32 -16.62 27.34
N GLU A 170 -19.13 -16.05 28.22
CA GLU A 170 -20.29 -15.28 27.79
C GLU A 170 -19.81 -13.94 27.19
N PRO A 171 -20.31 -13.53 26.00
CA PRO A 171 -19.99 -12.23 25.47
C PRO A 171 -20.51 -11.13 26.40
N VAL A 172 -19.67 -10.12 26.66
CA VAL A 172 -20.02 -8.94 27.50
C VAL A 172 -21.17 -8.14 26.87
N VAL A 173 -21.27 -8.18 25.54
CA VAL A 173 -22.36 -7.57 24.79
C VAL A 173 -23.05 -8.68 23.99
N LYS A 174 -24.32 -8.94 24.31
CA LYS A 174 -25.17 -9.83 23.50
C LYS A 174 -25.60 -9.06 22.26
N PRO A 175 -25.51 -9.65 21.04
CA PRO A 175 -25.98 -9.00 19.83
C PRO A 175 -27.48 -8.72 19.87
#